data_e95c12f32f12192c56ec92cf045f0d32
#
_entry.id   e95c12f32f12192c56ec92cf045f0d32
#
_cell.length_a   1.000
_cell.length_b   1.000
_cell.length_c   1.000
_cell.angle_alpha   90.00
_cell.angle_beta   90.00
_cell.angle_gamma   90.00
#
_symmetry.space_group_name_H-M   'P 1'
#
loop_
_entity.id
_entity.type
_entity.pdbx_description
1 polymer ?
#
loop_
_entity_poly.entity_id
_entity_poly.type
_entity_poly.pdbx_seq_one_letter_code
_entity_poly.pdbx_strand_id
1 'polypeptide(L)'
;MATTGRRTETKTATRILDVAERLVQTRGFNGFSYADIAAELHITKASLHYHFASKAELGEALIVRYAARFATALARIDSEIVDTGAKLDAYVDVYADVLQRKRMCLCGILAAEYPTLPRPMRGAVTQFFDDNEAWLTTVLERGRADGSLTFDEPPGEAANMLVSGLEGAMLVARP
;
A
#
# COMPACT_ATOMS: atom_id res chain seq x y z
N MET A 1 -7.62 -36.57 0.51
CA MET A 1 -8.65 -35.58 0.03
C MET A 1 -8.60 -34.20 0.71
N ALA A 2 -7.49 -33.80 1.38
CA ALA A 2 -7.41 -32.53 2.12
C ALA A 2 -6.92 -31.32 1.28
N THR A 3 -6.41 -31.53 0.07
CA THR A 3 -5.73 -30.49 -0.74
C THR A 3 -6.69 -29.54 -1.48
N THR A 4 -7.90 -30.00 -1.82
CA THR A 4 -8.86 -29.19 -2.60
C THR A 4 -9.54 -28.12 -1.73
N GLY A 5 -9.87 -28.43 -0.47
CA GLY A 5 -10.50 -27.48 0.46
C GLY A 5 -9.58 -26.28 0.78
N ARG A 6 -8.33 -26.53 1.13
CA ARG A 6 -7.34 -25.48 1.46
C ARG A 6 -7.07 -24.52 0.30
N ARG A 7 -7.04 -25.03 -0.94
CA ARG A 7 -6.84 -24.23 -2.16
C ARG A 7 -8.05 -23.35 -2.49
N THR A 8 -9.25 -23.80 -2.18
CA THR A 8 -10.49 -23.03 -2.37
C THR A 8 -10.63 -21.94 -1.30
N GLU A 9 -10.29 -22.24 -0.05
CA GLU A 9 -10.26 -21.27 1.07
C GLU A 9 -9.27 -20.13 0.79
N THR A 10 -8.05 -20.45 0.34
CA THR A 10 -7.05 -19.45 -0.05
C THR A 10 -7.55 -18.55 -1.19
N LYS A 11 -8.25 -19.12 -2.19
CA LYS A 11 -8.84 -18.35 -3.29
C LYS A 11 -9.93 -17.38 -2.82
N THR A 12 -10.79 -17.81 -1.89
CA THR A 12 -11.86 -16.95 -1.35
C THR A 12 -11.28 -15.81 -0.52
N ALA A 13 -10.31 -16.08 0.36
CA ALA A 13 -9.61 -15.06 1.13
C ALA A 13 -8.94 -14.03 0.22
N THR A 14 -8.27 -14.45 -0.86
CA THR A 14 -7.67 -13.55 -1.84
C THR A 14 -8.72 -12.67 -2.50
N ARG A 15 -9.85 -13.20 -2.95
CA ARG A 15 -10.94 -12.42 -3.56
C ARG A 15 -11.53 -11.39 -2.58
N ILE A 16 -11.67 -11.76 -1.30
CA ILE A 16 -12.11 -10.84 -0.25
C ILE A 16 -11.12 -9.68 -0.12
N LEU A 17 -9.83 -9.99 -0.05
CA LEU A 17 -8.78 -8.97 0.02
C LEU A 17 -8.77 -8.07 -1.22
N ASP A 18 -8.98 -8.60 -2.43
CA ASP A 18 -9.00 -7.81 -3.66
C ASP A 18 -10.14 -6.78 -3.68
N VAL A 19 -11.36 -7.21 -3.29
CA VAL A 19 -12.51 -6.33 -3.19
C VAL A 19 -12.32 -5.30 -2.08
N ALA A 20 -11.89 -5.74 -0.89
CA ALA A 20 -11.67 -4.85 0.24
C ALA A 20 -10.59 -3.80 -0.05
N GLU A 21 -9.48 -4.18 -0.70
CA GLU A 21 -8.43 -3.25 -1.11
C GLU A 21 -8.98 -2.15 -2.02
N ARG A 22 -9.74 -2.52 -3.05
CA ARG A 22 -10.37 -1.55 -3.93
C ARG A 22 -11.35 -0.63 -3.17
N LEU A 23 -12.14 -1.18 -2.26
CA LEU A 23 -13.07 -0.38 -1.45
C LEU A 23 -12.35 0.62 -0.55
N VAL A 24 -11.26 0.20 0.12
CA VAL A 24 -10.42 1.12 0.90
C VAL A 24 -9.85 2.21 0.00
N GLN A 25 -9.25 1.85 -1.12
CA GLN A 25 -8.61 2.79 -2.03
C GLN A 25 -9.57 3.79 -2.70
N THR A 26 -10.86 3.49 -2.74
CA THR A 26 -11.88 4.35 -3.38
C THR A 26 -12.80 5.05 -2.40
N ARG A 27 -13.05 4.47 -1.21
CA ARG A 27 -14.04 4.95 -0.24
C ARG A 27 -13.48 5.20 1.17
N GLY A 28 -12.24 4.78 1.43
CA GLY A 28 -11.65 4.74 2.77
C GLY A 28 -12.07 3.50 3.56
N PHE A 29 -11.37 3.26 4.67
CA PHE A 29 -11.65 2.11 5.55
C PHE A 29 -13.03 2.21 6.22
N ASN A 30 -13.43 3.41 6.61
CA ASN A 30 -14.73 3.64 7.22
C ASN A 30 -15.89 3.64 6.22
N GLY A 31 -15.61 3.79 4.91
CA GLY A 31 -16.60 3.94 3.83
C GLY A 31 -17.19 2.63 3.29
N PHE A 32 -16.89 1.46 3.87
CA PHE A 32 -17.47 0.17 3.47
C PHE A 32 -17.72 -0.75 4.67
N SER A 33 -18.50 -1.78 4.43
CA SER A 33 -18.84 -2.83 5.41
C SER A 33 -18.64 -4.23 4.84
N TYR A 34 -18.72 -5.26 5.69
CA TYR A 34 -18.75 -6.65 5.25
C TYR A 34 -19.94 -6.97 4.32
N ALA A 35 -21.04 -6.21 4.44
CA ALA A 35 -22.17 -6.37 3.54
C ALA A 35 -21.81 -6.01 2.10
N ASP A 36 -21.00 -4.97 1.90
CA ASP A 36 -20.58 -4.52 0.57
C ASP A 36 -19.71 -5.59 -0.10
N ILE A 37 -18.75 -6.17 0.63
CA ILE A 37 -17.90 -7.24 0.12
C ILE A 37 -18.72 -8.50 -0.18
N ALA A 38 -19.62 -8.88 0.75
CA ALA A 38 -20.47 -10.07 0.62
C ALA A 38 -21.37 -9.98 -0.63
N ALA A 39 -21.99 -8.81 -0.84
CA ALA A 39 -22.82 -8.56 -2.01
C ALA A 39 -22.04 -8.66 -3.32
N GLU A 40 -20.85 -8.06 -3.39
CA GLU A 40 -20.04 -8.07 -4.61
C GLU A 40 -19.50 -9.47 -4.96
N LEU A 41 -19.12 -10.24 -3.94
CA LEU A 41 -18.58 -11.59 -4.14
C LEU A 41 -19.68 -12.69 -4.23
N HIS A 42 -20.94 -12.32 -4.01
CA HIS A 42 -22.07 -13.25 -3.90
C HIS A 42 -21.82 -14.36 -2.86
N ILE A 43 -21.31 -13.98 -1.68
CA ILE A 43 -21.07 -14.86 -0.54
C ILE A 43 -21.83 -14.37 0.70
N THR A 44 -21.93 -15.21 1.71
CA THR A 44 -22.57 -14.81 2.98
C THR A 44 -21.62 -14.03 3.88
N LYS A 45 -22.15 -13.17 4.78
CA LYS A 45 -21.34 -12.53 5.82
C LYS A 45 -20.65 -13.55 6.73
N ALA A 46 -21.28 -14.71 6.98
CA ALA A 46 -20.69 -15.80 7.76
C ALA A 46 -19.41 -16.34 7.09
N SER A 47 -19.41 -16.48 5.74
CA SER A 47 -18.23 -16.85 4.99
C SER A 47 -17.10 -15.82 5.11
N LEU A 48 -17.42 -14.52 5.14
CA LEU A 48 -16.45 -13.45 5.39
C LEU A 48 -15.83 -13.59 6.79
N HIS A 49 -16.67 -13.72 7.82
CA HIS A 49 -16.21 -13.88 9.20
C HIS A 49 -15.39 -15.16 9.42
N TYR A 50 -15.61 -16.19 8.62
CA TYR A 50 -14.77 -17.39 8.64
C TYR A 50 -13.33 -17.10 8.20
N HIS A 51 -13.14 -16.22 7.21
CA HIS A 51 -11.81 -15.84 6.71
C HIS A 51 -11.17 -14.70 7.50
N PHE A 52 -11.95 -13.74 7.94
CA PHE A 52 -11.51 -12.57 8.70
C PHE A 52 -12.54 -12.29 9.80
N ALA A 53 -12.20 -12.61 11.04
CA ALA A 53 -13.13 -12.55 12.16
C ALA A 53 -13.64 -11.11 12.43
N SER A 54 -12.85 -10.11 12.08
CA SER A 54 -13.20 -8.70 12.22
C SER A 54 -12.71 -7.85 11.04
N LYS A 55 -13.33 -6.68 10.85
CA LYS A 55 -12.88 -5.69 9.86
C LYS A 55 -11.47 -5.17 10.16
N ALA A 56 -11.06 -5.14 11.44
CA ALA A 56 -9.72 -4.80 11.86
C ALA A 56 -8.69 -5.83 11.35
N GLU A 57 -8.98 -7.13 11.51
CA GLU A 57 -8.13 -8.21 11.01
C GLU A 57 -8.03 -8.19 9.48
N LEU A 58 -9.15 -7.96 8.79
CA LEU A 58 -9.16 -7.75 7.34
C LEU A 58 -8.27 -6.55 6.95
N GLY A 59 -8.38 -5.44 7.67
CA GLY A 59 -7.59 -4.23 7.41
C GLY A 59 -6.09 -4.45 7.61
N GLU A 60 -5.71 -5.15 8.66
CA GLU A 60 -4.31 -5.51 8.92
C GLU A 60 -3.75 -6.42 7.81
N ALA A 61 -4.50 -7.46 7.41
CA ALA A 61 -4.12 -8.35 6.31
C ALA A 61 -3.99 -7.60 4.97
N LEU A 62 -4.83 -6.59 4.73
CA LEU A 62 -4.72 -5.71 3.56
C LEU A 62 -3.41 -4.92 3.55
N ILE A 63 -3.05 -4.30 4.69
CA ILE A 63 -1.83 -3.49 4.79
C ILE A 63 -0.61 -4.38 4.59
N VAL A 64 -0.55 -5.54 5.26
CA VAL A 64 0.56 -6.51 5.11
C VAL A 64 0.73 -6.94 3.66
N ARG A 65 -0.38 -7.29 2.98
CA ARG A 65 -0.33 -7.68 1.56
C ARG A 65 0.12 -6.53 0.66
N TYR A 66 -0.38 -5.33 0.90
CA TYR A 66 -0.03 -4.15 0.13
C TYR A 66 1.45 -3.79 0.30
N ALA A 67 1.93 -3.74 1.53
CA ALA A 67 3.34 -3.49 1.86
C ALA A 67 4.28 -4.51 1.21
N ALA A 68 3.94 -5.81 1.25
CA ALA A 68 4.73 -6.86 0.61
C ALA A 68 4.83 -6.68 -0.92
N ARG A 69 3.74 -6.28 -1.58
CA ARG A 69 3.77 -5.99 -3.02
C ARG A 69 4.56 -4.73 -3.34
N PHE A 70 4.43 -3.71 -2.50
CA PHE A 70 5.20 -2.47 -2.64
C PHE A 70 6.70 -2.75 -2.48
N ALA A 71 7.10 -3.47 -1.44
CA ALA A 71 8.49 -3.89 -1.22
C ALA A 71 9.04 -4.72 -2.41
N THR A 72 8.20 -5.58 -3.01
CA THR A 72 8.56 -6.33 -4.22
C THR A 72 8.81 -5.39 -5.41
N ALA A 73 8.00 -4.33 -5.56
CA ALA A 73 8.21 -3.34 -6.61
C ALA A 73 9.51 -2.56 -6.40
N LEU A 74 9.81 -2.14 -5.16
CA LEU A 74 11.07 -1.48 -4.81
C LEU A 74 12.29 -2.36 -5.05
N ALA A 75 12.23 -3.64 -4.66
CA ALA A 75 13.30 -4.60 -4.91
C ALA A 75 13.54 -4.82 -6.41
N ARG A 76 12.48 -4.80 -7.24
CA ARG A 76 12.60 -4.88 -8.70
C ARG A 76 13.27 -3.62 -9.26
N ILE A 77 12.88 -2.43 -8.81
CA ILE A 77 13.53 -1.16 -9.19
C ILE A 77 15.02 -1.24 -8.88
N ASP A 78 15.40 -1.72 -7.69
CA ASP A 78 16.80 -1.86 -7.31
C ASP A 78 17.61 -2.83 -8.18
N SER A 79 16.99 -3.94 -8.59
CA SER A 79 17.66 -4.98 -9.38
C SER A 79 17.73 -4.67 -10.88
N GLU A 80 16.75 -3.95 -11.42
CA GLU A 80 16.63 -3.71 -12.87
C GLU A 80 17.19 -2.35 -13.30
N ILE A 81 17.26 -1.36 -12.40
CA ILE A 81 17.66 0.01 -12.70
C ILE A 81 18.96 0.36 -11.96
N VAL A 82 19.97 0.80 -12.69
CA VAL A 82 21.26 1.22 -12.12
C VAL A 82 21.27 2.72 -11.82
N ASP A 83 20.75 3.52 -12.74
CA ASP A 83 20.73 4.98 -12.64
C ASP A 83 19.80 5.45 -11.50
N THR A 84 20.32 6.32 -10.62
CA THR A 84 19.60 6.76 -9.43
C THR A 84 18.41 7.65 -9.77
N GLY A 85 18.54 8.53 -10.78
CA GLY A 85 17.42 9.36 -11.25
C GLY A 85 16.28 8.51 -11.80
N ALA A 86 16.63 7.52 -12.65
CA ALA A 86 15.64 6.57 -13.18
C ALA A 86 14.98 5.70 -12.08
N LYS A 87 15.67 5.42 -10.96
CA LYS A 87 15.02 4.78 -9.80
C LYS A 87 13.95 5.65 -9.17
N LEU A 88 14.23 6.96 -9.04
CA LEU A 88 13.25 7.92 -8.51
C LEU A 88 12.05 8.05 -9.45
N ASP A 89 12.27 8.11 -10.77
CA ASP A 89 11.19 8.13 -11.75
C ASP A 89 10.33 6.86 -11.65
N ALA A 90 10.95 5.68 -11.58
CA ALA A 90 10.24 4.42 -11.42
C ALA A 90 9.47 4.33 -10.07
N TYR A 91 9.98 4.95 -9.01
CA TYR A 91 9.27 5.07 -7.74
C TYR A 91 8.01 5.93 -7.88
N VAL A 92 8.10 7.07 -8.57
CA VAL A 92 6.94 7.93 -8.88
C VAL A 92 5.91 7.18 -9.72
N ASP A 93 6.35 6.37 -10.69
CA ASP A 93 5.48 5.57 -11.54
C ASP A 93 4.64 4.55 -10.74
N VAL A 94 5.15 4.02 -9.62
CA VAL A 94 4.35 3.15 -8.72
C VAL A 94 3.11 3.87 -8.21
N TYR A 95 3.20 5.15 -7.86
CA TYR A 95 2.07 5.98 -7.43
C TYR A 95 1.17 6.37 -8.61
N ALA A 96 1.77 6.75 -9.74
CA ALA A 96 1.04 7.11 -10.96
C ALA A 96 0.16 5.96 -11.46
N ASP A 97 0.65 4.72 -11.43
CA ASP A 97 -0.11 3.51 -11.79
C ASP A 97 -1.37 3.33 -10.94
N VAL A 98 -1.30 3.65 -9.66
CA VAL A 98 -2.47 3.57 -8.75
C VAL A 98 -3.51 4.61 -9.12
N LEU A 99 -3.09 5.86 -9.40
CA LEU A 99 -3.97 6.94 -9.86
C LEU A 99 -4.63 6.65 -11.22
N GLN A 100 -3.88 6.11 -12.18
CA GLN A 100 -4.43 5.71 -13.49
C GLN A 100 -5.56 4.69 -13.37
N ARG A 101 -5.52 3.84 -12.34
CA ARG A 101 -6.59 2.90 -11.98
C ARG A 101 -7.75 3.57 -11.21
N LYS A 102 -7.75 4.90 -11.07
CA LYS A 102 -8.71 5.68 -10.28
C LYS A 102 -8.78 5.23 -8.82
N ARG A 103 -7.61 5.00 -8.22
CA ARG A 103 -7.44 4.58 -6.83
C ARG A 103 -6.43 5.47 -6.12
N MET A 104 -6.51 5.47 -4.79
CA MET A 104 -5.54 6.11 -3.92
C MET A 104 -4.51 5.09 -3.42
N CYS A 105 -3.33 5.56 -2.97
CA CYS A 105 -2.45 4.71 -2.17
C CYS A 105 -3.25 4.15 -0.97
N LEU A 106 -3.15 2.83 -0.75
CA LEU A 106 -3.88 2.20 0.36
C LEU A 106 -3.48 2.80 1.70
N CYS A 107 -2.17 2.90 1.95
CA CYS A 107 -1.65 3.42 3.22
C CYS A 107 -1.85 4.92 3.34
N GLY A 108 -1.81 5.69 2.25
CA GLY A 108 -2.10 7.12 2.26
C GLY A 108 -3.54 7.43 2.67
N ILE A 109 -4.52 6.70 2.11
CA ILE A 109 -5.92 6.90 2.52
C ILE A 109 -6.18 6.43 3.96
N LEU A 110 -5.49 5.36 4.41
CA LEU A 110 -5.57 4.91 5.81
C LEU A 110 -4.90 5.92 6.75
N ALA A 111 -3.81 6.55 6.36
CA ALA A 111 -3.18 7.62 7.14
C ALA A 111 -4.12 8.82 7.33
N ALA A 112 -4.92 9.18 6.33
CA ALA A 112 -5.94 10.22 6.46
C ALA A 112 -7.06 9.86 7.47
N GLU A 113 -7.28 8.56 7.73
CA GLU A 113 -8.26 8.05 8.69
C GLU A 113 -7.60 7.60 10.02
N TYR A 114 -6.31 7.85 10.22
CA TYR A 114 -5.48 7.33 11.32
C TYR A 114 -6.13 7.39 12.72
N PRO A 115 -6.80 8.49 13.13
CA PRO A 115 -7.40 8.58 14.47
C PRO A 115 -8.50 7.53 14.72
N THR A 116 -9.17 7.06 13.67
CA THR A 116 -10.30 6.12 13.75
C THR A 116 -9.88 4.66 13.49
N LEU A 117 -8.64 4.43 13.03
CA LEU A 117 -8.16 3.08 12.76
C LEU A 117 -7.95 2.26 14.04
N PRO A 118 -8.22 0.94 14.01
CA PRO A 118 -7.79 0.01 15.03
C PRO A 118 -6.27 0.08 15.29
N ARG A 119 -5.84 -0.09 16.55
CA ARG A 119 -4.42 -0.01 16.92
C ARG A 119 -3.46 -0.85 16.06
N PRO A 120 -3.73 -2.14 15.76
CA PRO A 120 -2.84 -2.95 14.92
C PRO A 120 -2.62 -2.33 13.54
N MET A 121 -3.67 -1.79 12.93
CA MET A 121 -3.58 -1.15 11.62
C MET A 121 -2.72 0.13 11.66
N ARG A 122 -2.76 0.91 12.73
CA ARG A 122 -1.95 2.13 12.87
C ARG A 122 -0.46 1.82 12.80
N GLY A 123 -0.01 0.81 13.55
CA GLY A 123 1.39 0.38 13.52
C GLY A 123 1.83 -0.09 12.12
N ALA A 124 0.97 -0.86 11.45
CA ALA A 124 1.27 -1.35 10.11
C ALA A 124 1.33 -0.22 9.05
N VAL A 125 0.49 0.81 9.17
CA VAL A 125 0.55 2.01 8.29
C VAL A 125 1.82 2.80 8.54
N THR A 126 2.20 3.02 9.80
CA THR A 126 3.46 3.71 10.16
C THR A 126 4.65 2.95 9.58
N GLN A 127 4.72 1.63 9.79
CA GLN A 127 5.80 0.80 9.28
C GLN A 127 5.92 0.85 7.75
N PHE A 128 4.78 0.89 7.03
CA PHE A 128 4.80 1.05 5.57
C PHE A 128 5.52 2.35 5.15
N PHE A 129 5.27 3.47 5.80
CA PHE A 129 5.93 4.73 5.48
C PHE A 129 7.40 4.73 5.91
N ASP A 130 7.72 4.19 7.09
CA ASP A 130 9.10 4.07 7.56
C ASP A 130 9.96 3.25 6.57
N ASP A 131 9.42 2.13 6.06
CA ASP A 131 10.11 1.29 5.07
C ASP A 131 10.34 2.03 3.74
N ASN A 132 9.37 2.83 3.30
CA ASN A 132 9.49 3.65 2.09
C ASN A 132 10.53 4.75 2.24
N GLU A 133 10.50 5.48 3.35
CA GLU A 133 11.47 6.53 3.65
C GLU A 133 12.88 5.96 3.76
N ALA A 134 13.05 4.79 4.39
CA ALA A 134 14.35 4.13 4.50
C ALA A 134 14.91 3.72 3.12
N TRP A 135 14.07 3.18 2.24
CA TRP A 135 14.47 2.84 0.88
C TRP A 135 14.88 4.08 0.09
N LEU A 136 14.06 5.12 0.10
CA LEU A 136 14.37 6.40 -0.58
C LEU A 136 15.64 7.04 -0.04
N THR A 137 15.81 7.06 1.28
CA THR A 137 17.03 7.57 1.91
C THR A 137 18.26 6.88 1.34
N THR A 138 18.23 5.54 1.22
CA THR A 138 19.33 4.78 0.64
C THR A 138 19.60 5.14 -0.81
N VAL A 139 18.55 5.33 -1.62
CA VAL A 139 18.66 5.76 -3.02
C VAL A 139 19.29 7.15 -3.12
N LEU A 140 18.81 8.11 -2.32
CA LEU A 140 19.30 9.48 -2.30
C LEU A 140 20.75 9.57 -1.81
N GLU A 141 21.14 8.81 -0.77
CA GLU A 141 22.52 8.72 -0.29
C GLU A 141 23.48 8.25 -1.40
N ARG A 142 23.10 7.21 -2.13
CA ARG A 142 23.90 6.69 -3.25
C ARG A 142 24.04 7.72 -4.37
N GLY A 143 22.95 8.36 -4.79
CA GLY A 143 22.98 9.35 -5.84
C GLY A 143 23.77 10.60 -5.48
N ARG A 144 23.78 11.00 -4.20
CA ARG A 144 24.66 12.08 -3.72
C ARG A 144 26.14 11.64 -3.70
N ALA A 145 26.43 10.42 -3.27
CA ALA A 145 27.78 9.92 -3.16
C ALA A 145 28.45 9.73 -4.52
N ASP A 146 27.72 9.31 -5.55
CA ASP A 146 28.21 9.13 -6.92
C ASP A 146 28.07 10.39 -7.80
N GLY A 147 27.46 11.47 -7.27
CA GLY A 147 27.28 12.74 -7.94
C GLY A 147 26.14 12.77 -8.99
N SER A 148 25.33 11.72 -9.08
CA SER A 148 24.17 11.68 -9.99
C SER A 148 22.98 12.52 -9.49
N LEU A 149 22.94 12.84 -8.18
CA LEU A 149 21.95 13.72 -7.57
C LEU A 149 22.60 14.85 -6.80
N THR A 150 22.02 16.04 -6.91
CA THR A 150 22.43 17.24 -6.14
C THR A 150 21.22 17.80 -5.42
N PHE A 151 21.29 17.87 -4.10
CA PHE A 151 20.28 18.47 -3.21
C PHE A 151 20.94 18.83 -1.87
N ASP A 152 20.42 19.84 -1.16
CA ASP A 152 21.04 20.38 0.03
C ASP A 152 20.59 19.69 1.32
N GLU A 153 19.33 19.22 1.37
CA GLU A 153 18.71 18.61 2.54
C GLU A 153 19.37 17.27 2.93
N PRO A 154 19.39 16.90 4.22
CA PRO A 154 19.74 15.56 4.63
C PRO A 154 18.92 14.50 3.85
N PRO A 155 19.50 13.37 3.42
CA PRO A 155 18.80 12.39 2.60
C PRO A 155 17.49 11.88 3.18
N GLY A 156 17.41 11.71 4.51
CA GLY A 156 16.18 11.32 5.20
C GLY A 156 15.09 12.38 5.15
N GLU A 157 15.47 13.68 5.24
CA GLU A 157 14.50 14.77 5.11
C GLU A 157 13.98 14.87 3.66
N ALA A 158 14.87 14.74 2.69
CA ALA A 158 14.49 14.71 1.28
C ALA A 158 13.58 13.50 0.96
N ALA A 159 13.86 12.33 1.53
CA ALA A 159 13.01 11.14 1.41
C ALA A 159 11.60 11.39 1.99
N ASN A 160 11.50 11.95 3.19
CA ASN A 160 10.22 12.31 3.81
C ASN A 160 9.44 13.33 2.96
N MET A 161 10.12 14.34 2.42
CA MET A 161 9.51 15.32 1.51
C MET A 161 8.95 14.67 0.25
N LEU A 162 9.67 13.71 -0.36
CA LEU A 162 9.21 12.97 -1.55
C LEU A 162 7.98 12.13 -1.25
N VAL A 163 7.98 11.34 -0.18
CA VAL A 163 6.82 10.52 0.23
C VAL A 163 5.61 11.40 0.51
N SER A 164 5.80 12.44 1.33
CA SER A 164 4.74 13.38 1.70
C SER A 164 4.19 14.13 0.48
N GLY A 165 5.08 14.54 -0.44
CA GLY A 165 4.71 15.21 -1.68
C GLY A 165 3.88 14.33 -2.60
N LEU A 166 4.26 13.06 -2.78
CA LEU A 166 3.52 12.11 -3.62
C LEU A 166 2.14 11.76 -3.04
N GLU A 167 2.05 11.51 -1.72
CA GLU A 167 0.77 11.27 -1.06
C GLU A 167 -0.14 12.52 -1.12
N GLY A 168 0.43 13.71 -0.91
CA GLY A 168 -0.28 14.97 -1.08
C GLY A 168 -0.76 15.18 -2.53
N ALA A 169 0.09 14.91 -3.53
CA ALA A 169 -0.27 15.00 -4.94
C ALA A 169 -1.41 14.05 -5.30
N MET A 170 -1.40 12.80 -4.80
CA MET A 170 -2.50 11.85 -4.98
C MET A 170 -3.81 12.37 -4.39
N LEU A 171 -3.76 13.02 -3.21
CA LEU A 171 -4.97 13.60 -2.58
C LEU A 171 -5.56 14.74 -3.41
N VAL A 172 -4.72 15.55 -4.03
CA VAL A 172 -5.15 16.68 -4.87
C VAL A 172 -5.63 16.21 -6.25
N ALA A 173 -4.96 15.19 -6.82
CA ALA A 173 -5.28 14.63 -8.13
C ALA A 173 -6.47 13.64 -8.11
N ARG A 174 -7.20 13.54 -7.01
CA ARG A 174 -8.36 12.64 -6.90
C ARG A 174 -9.28 12.75 -8.11
N PRO A 175 -9.63 11.62 -8.74
CA PRO A 175 -10.62 11.60 -9.83
C PRO A 175 -12.04 11.88 -9.33
#